data_e72e4756d304b06ebf5ddef920d0c41f
#
_entry.id   e72e4756d304b06ebf5ddef920d0c41f
#
_cell.length_a   1.000
_cell.length_b   1.000
_cell.length_c   1.000
_cell.angle_alpha   90.00
_cell.angle_beta   90.00
_cell.angle_gamma   90.00
#
_symmetry.space_group_name_H-M   'P 1'
#
loop_
_entity.id
_entity.type
_entity.pdbx_description
1 polymer ?
#
loop_
_entity_poly.entity_id
_entity_poly.type
_entity_poly.pdbx_seq_one_letter_code
_entity_poly.pdbx_strand_id
1 'polypeptide(L)'
;MNSNALLKNSSLFVAYMGCLGWGSAYFYGWGVSFYYGFPWWVVSAGIDDVARSLFHAITIMVILFLSWGAGVLFFLGIKNKASMHELSFFRLFLASFLLFVPVVIEFSVLKNHLALKLLTLSVAVSLILVFLIRTCGHRVSASCFSESIFVKKHISEICLVGFVIYFWVLSFSVGFYKPQFKKEYEMMNYNDGWYYVLARYDTTLVLSKSFKSGNGRFLVIRSEQLKDYEFNMVRVNL
;
A
#
# COMPACT_ATOMS: atom_id res chain seq x y z
N MET A 1 -22.83 -9.25 21.85
CA MET A 1 -21.78 -8.38 22.41
C MET A 1 -21.40 -7.38 21.32
N ASN A 2 -21.53 -6.09 21.60
CA ASN A 2 -21.64 -5.03 20.60
C ASN A 2 -20.39 -4.89 19.72
N SER A 3 -20.52 -5.19 18.43
CA SER A 3 -19.51 -4.98 17.36
C SER A 3 -19.15 -3.49 17.11
N ASN A 4 -19.74 -2.58 17.85
CA ASN A 4 -19.59 -1.13 17.65
C ASN A 4 -18.63 -0.47 18.66
N ALA A 5 -17.81 -1.23 19.39
CA ALA A 5 -16.93 -0.67 20.43
C ALA A 5 -15.87 0.29 19.85
N LEU A 6 -15.33 -0.02 18.66
CA LEU A 6 -14.31 0.83 17.99
C LEU A 6 -14.89 2.18 17.53
N LEU A 7 -16.10 2.20 16.99
CA LEU A 7 -16.75 3.43 16.55
C LEU A 7 -17.32 4.24 17.72
N LYS A 8 -17.65 3.58 18.85
CA LYS A 8 -18.08 4.26 20.08
C LYS A 8 -16.93 4.91 20.85
N ASN A 9 -15.70 4.46 20.65
CA ASN A 9 -14.53 4.98 21.34
C ASN A 9 -13.69 5.84 20.38
N SER A 10 -13.98 7.14 20.34
CA SER A 10 -13.30 8.10 19.47
C SER A 10 -11.77 8.08 19.63
N SER A 11 -11.26 7.78 20.82
CA SER A 11 -9.83 7.69 21.08
C SER A 11 -9.18 6.49 20.36
N LEU A 12 -9.86 5.34 20.31
CA LEU A 12 -9.38 4.17 19.56
C LEU A 12 -9.40 4.42 18.06
N PHE A 13 -10.41 5.13 17.56
CA PHE A 13 -10.46 5.51 16.15
C PHE A 13 -9.29 6.43 15.76
N VAL A 14 -9.03 7.47 16.58
CA VAL A 14 -7.90 8.39 16.36
C VAL A 14 -6.55 7.64 16.42
N ALA A 15 -6.38 6.76 17.41
CA ALA A 15 -5.17 5.95 17.52
C ALA A 15 -4.98 5.03 16.30
N TYR A 16 -6.05 4.41 15.80
CA TYR A 16 -6.03 3.58 14.60
C TYR A 16 -5.63 4.39 13.35
N MET A 17 -6.24 5.56 13.15
CA MET A 17 -5.91 6.45 12.03
C MET A 17 -4.47 6.98 12.13
N GLY A 18 -4.02 7.31 13.36
CA GLY A 18 -2.63 7.68 13.61
C GLY A 18 -1.67 6.55 13.22
N CYS A 19 -1.93 5.33 13.69
CA CYS A 19 -1.11 4.16 13.37
C CYS A 19 -1.08 3.88 11.85
N LEU A 20 -2.23 4.00 11.18
CA LEU A 20 -2.32 3.84 9.73
C LEU A 20 -1.50 4.92 9.00
N GLY A 21 -1.67 6.19 9.36
CA GLY A 21 -0.99 7.30 8.68
C GLY A 21 0.52 7.32 8.92
N TRP A 22 0.95 7.29 10.18
CA TRP A 22 2.37 7.29 10.54
C TRP A 22 3.09 6.04 10.02
N GLY A 23 2.49 4.87 10.20
CA GLY A 23 3.05 3.63 9.70
C GLY A 23 3.18 3.65 8.18
N SER A 24 2.14 4.04 7.46
CA SER A 24 2.19 4.12 5.98
C SER A 24 3.24 5.11 5.49
N ALA A 25 3.37 6.28 6.10
CA ALA A 25 4.40 7.27 5.76
C ALA A 25 5.82 6.72 6.00
N TYR A 26 6.02 6.07 7.15
CA TYR A 26 7.29 5.46 7.50
C TYR A 26 7.68 4.32 6.57
N PHE A 27 6.76 3.39 6.31
CA PHE A 27 7.01 2.26 5.41
C PHE A 27 7.23 2.71 3.96
N TYR A 28 6.55 3.77 3.51
CA TYR A 28 6.85 4.39 2.22
C TYR A 28 8.29 4.90 2.15
N GLY A 29 8.72 5.68 3.15
CA GLY A 29 10.09 6.18 3.24
C GLY A 29 11.12 5.03 3.31
N TRP A 30 10.79 3.96 4.03
CA TRP A 30 11.62 2.77 4.10
C TRP A 30 11.75 2.07 2.74
N GLY A 31 10.68 1.98 1.96
CA GLY A 31 10.71 1.47 0.58
C GLY A 31 11.65 2.29 -0.31
N VAL A 32 11.59 3.63 -0.21
CA VAL A 32 12.50 4.54 -0.92
C VAL A 32 13.96 4.34 -0.48
N SER A 33 14.19 4.23 0.84
CA SER A 33 15.49 3.94 1.44
C SER A 33 16.07 2.64 0.90
N PHE A 34 15.26 1.60 0.85
CA PHE A 34 15.67 0.28 0.36
C PHE A 34 16.04 0.29 -1.12
N TYR A 35 15.31 1.07 -1.95
CA TYR A 35 15.64 1.22 -3.36
C TYR A 35 16.97 1.92 -3.60
N TYR A 36 17.20 3.07 -2.95
CA TYR A 36 18.43 3.83 -3.12
C TYR A 36 19.61 3.26 -2.33
N GLY A 37 19.36 2.47 -1.27
CA GLY A 37 20.37 1.86 -0.42
C GLY A 37 20.89 2.78 0.71
N PHE A 38 20.17 3.86 1.05
CA PHE A 38 20.53 4.67 2.21
C PHE A 38 19.93 4.09 3.51
N PRO A 39 20.50 4.40 4.68
CA PRO A 39 20.04 3.82 5.93
C PRO A 39 18.60 4.18 6.28
N TRP A 40 17.81 3.20 6.71
CA TRP A 40 16.39 3.37 7.04
C TRP A 40 16.13 4.33 8.22
N TRP A 41 17.08 4.48 9.14
CA TRP A 41 16.94 5.41 10.28
C TRP A 41 17.00 6.89 9.89
N VAL A 42 17.37 7.20 8.67
CA VAL A 42 17.30 8.58 8.12
C VAL A 42 15.86 8.95 7.78
N VAL A 43 15.00 7.95 7.62
CA VAL A 43 13.59 8.16 7.32
C VAL A 43 12.89 8.79 8.53
N SER A 44 12.37 9.99 8.35
CA SER A 44 11.48 10.65 9.31
C SER A 44 10.15 10.93 8.62
N ALA A 45 9.04 10.68 9.32
CA ALA A 45 7.72 11.00 8.81
C ALA A 45 7.23 12.30 9.47
N GLY A 46 7.14 13.37 8.70
CA GLY A 46 6.55 14.63 9.13
C GLY A 46 5.02 14.59 9.08
N ILE A 47 4.39 15.63 9.63
CA ILE A 47 2.91 15.75 9.63
C ILE A 47 2.36 15.76 8.20
N ASP A 48 3.04 16.43 7.27
CA ASP A 48 2.65 16.48 5.86
C ASP A 48 2.71 15.11 5.19
N ASP A 49 3.74 14.31 5.50
CA ASP A 49 3.89 12.96 4.98
C ASP A 49 2.79 12.04 5.52
N VAL A 50 2.45 12.19 6.80
CA VAL A 50 1.34 11.47 7.44
C VAL A 50 0.01 11.85 6.80
N ALA A 51 -0.25 13.14 6.59
CA ALA A 51 -1.48 13.63 5.97
C ALA A 51 -1.63 13.08 4.53
N ARG A 52 -0.57 13.13 3.72
CA ARG A 52 -0.55 12.56 2.37
C ARG A 52 -0.78 11.05 2.38
N SER A 53 -0.12 10.34 3.29
CA SER A 53 -0.27 8.89 3.44
C SER A 53 -1.68 8.49 3.88
N LEU A 54 -2.29 9.25 4.79
CA LEU A 54 -3.69 9.04 5.19
C LEU A 54 -4.66 9.29 4.04
N PHE A 55 -4.48 10.38 3.30
CA PHE A 55 -5.30 10.67 2.12
C PHE A 55 -5.20 9.53 1.10
N HIS A 56 -3.99 9.04 0.83
CA HIS A 56 -3.76 7.92 -0.05
C HIS A 56 -4.42 6.63 0.46
N ALA A 57 -4.26 6.31 1.75
CA ALA A 57 -4.89 5.17 2.38
C ALA A 57 -6.42 5.24 2.30
N ILE A 58 -7.02 6.42 2.55
CA ILE A 58 -8.47 6.61 2.43
C ILE A 58 -8.92 6.42 0.98
N THR A 59 -8.18 6.95 0.00
CA THR A 59 -8.50 6.77 -1.42
C THR A 59 -8.50 5.31 -1.82
N ILE A 60 -7.47 4.56 -1.41
CA ILE A 60 -7.40 3.11 -1.66
C ILE A 60 -8.53 2.39 -0.93
N MET A 61 -8.85 2.78 0.31
CA MET A 61 -10.00 2.24 1.03
C MET A 61 -11.30 2.41 0.25
N VAL A 62 -11.56 3.59 -0.28
CA VAL A 62 -12.76 3.86 -1.09
C VAL A 62 -12.79 2.93 -2.31
N ILE A 63 -11.66 2.79 -3.02
CA ILE A 63 -11.54 1.89 -4.17
C ILE A 63 -11.78 0.43 -3.75
N LEU A 64 -11.22 0.00 -2.61
CA LEU A 64 -11.45 -1.33 -2.05
C LEU A 64 -12.93 -1.56 -1.71
N PHE A 65 -13.57 -0.62 -1.03
CA PHE A 65 -14.98 -0.73 -0.68
C PHE A 65 -15.87 -0.74 -1.89
N LEU A 66 -15.57 0.05 -2.92
CA LEU A 66 -16.32 0.03 -4.18
C LEU A 66 -16.13 -1.32 -4.90
N SER A 67 -14.90 -1.82 -4.99
CA SER A 67 -14.61 -3.09 -5.63
C SER A 67 -15.18 -4.28 -4.86
N TRP A 68 -14.99 -4.30 -3.55
CA TRP A 68 -15.54 -5.32 -2.66
C TRP A 68 -17.05 -5.23 -2.54
N GLY A 69 -17.58 -4.02 -2.41
CA GLY A 69 -19.02 -3.78 -2.35
C GLY A 69 -19.71 -4.27 -3.61
N ALA A 70 -19.15 -3.98 -4.78
CA ALA A 70 -19.64 -4.54 -6.05
C ALA A 70 -19.54 -6.07 -6.06
N GLY A 71 -18.41 -6.64 -5.63
CA GLY A 71 -18.21 -8.09 -5.52
C GLY A 71 -19.23 -8.74 -4.60
N VAL A 72 -19.46 -8.17 -3.42
CA VAL A 72 -20.45 -8.64 -2.44
C VAL A 72 -21.87 -8.46 -2.95
N LEU A 73 -22.20 -7.36 -3.62
CA LEU A 73 -23.51 -7.14 -4.24
C LEU A 73 -23.77 -8.16 -5.36
N PHE A 74 -22.78 -8.42 -6.21
CA PHE A 74 -22.86 -9.51 -7.20
C PHE A 74 -23.05 -10.87 -6.54
N PHE A 75 -22.42 -11.08 -5.39
CA PHE A 75 -22.54 -12.32 -4.64
C PHE A 75 -23.89 -12.45 -3.93
N LEU A 76 -24.37 -11.41 -3.26
CA LEU A 76 -25.62 -11.39 -2.49
C LEU A 76 -26.86 -11.24 -3.38
N GLY A 77 -26.78 -10.43 -4.44
CA GLY A 77 -27.92 -10.15 -5.34
C GLY A 77 -28.43 -11.37 -6.09
N ILE A 78 -27.71 -12.50 -5.99
CA ILE A 78 -28.04 -13.74 -6.69
C ILE A 78 -28.13 -14.91 -5.70
N LYS A 79 -28.06 -14.62 -4.40
CA LYS A 79 -28.09 -15.63 -3.35
C LYS A 79 -29.51 -15.92 -2.87
N ASN A 80 -30.13 -16.93 -3.41
CA ASN A 80 -31.08 -17.75 -2.68
C ASN A 80 -30.28 -18.92 -2.06
N LYS A 81 -29.85 -18.79 -0.80
CA LYS A 81 -29.39 -19.86 0.12
C LYS A 81 -28.32 -20.86 -0.37
N ALA A 82 -27.58 -20.61 -1.44
CA ALA A 82 -26.59 -21.54 -1.96
C ALA A 82 -25.25 -21.46 -1.16
N SER A 83 -24.63 -22.59 -0.90
CA SER A 83 -23.29 -22.69 -0.32
C SER A 83 -22.24 -22.13 -1.29
N MET A 84 -21.03 -21.75 -0.80
CA MET A 84 -19.95 -21.26 -1.66
C MET A 84 -19.61 -22.22 -2.82
N HIS A 85 -19.83 -23.52 -2.62
CA HIS A 85 -19.55 -24.55 -3.62
C HIS A 85 -20.57 -24.57 -4.76
N GLU A 86 -21.78 -24.10 -4.51
CA GLU A 86 -22.87 -24.04 -5.53
C GLU A 86 -22.81 -22.75 -6.37
N LEU A 87 -21.90 -21.83 -6.04
CA LEU A 87 -21.72 -20.62 -6.82
C LEU A 87 -21.10 -20.92 -8.18
N SER A 88 -21.58 -20.21 -9.20
CA SER A 88 -20.99 -20.36 -10.53
C SER A 88 -19.51 -19.96 -10.51
N PHE A 89 -18.71 -20.66 -11.31
CA PHE A 89 -17.29 -20.37 -11.49
C PHE A 89 -17.02 -18.88 -11.74
N PHE A 90 -17.82 -18.28 -12.61
CA PHE A 90 -17.68 -16.87 -13.00
C PHE A 90 -17.85 -15.91 -11.82
N ARG A 91 -18.77 -16.20 -10.90
CA ARG A 91 -18.99 -15.34 -9.71
C ARG A 91 -17.85 -15.38 -8.72
N LEU A 92 -17.34 -16.60 -8.47
CA LEU A 92 -16.16 -16.78 -7.62
C LEU A 92 -14.94 -16.09 -8.24
N PHE A 93 -14.78 -16.21 -9.57
CA PHE A 93 -13.73 -15.55 -10.31
C PHE A 93 -13.85 -14.02 -10.19
N LEU A 94 -15.02 -13.45 -10.43
CA LEU A 94 -15.24 -12.02 -10.36
C LEU A 94 -14.97 -11.48 -8.95
N ALA A 95 -15.49 -12.15 -7.92
CA ALA A 95 -15.24 -11.76 -6.53
C ALA A 95 -13.74 -11.81 -6.18
N SER A 96 -13.05 -12.88 -6.60
CA SER A 96 -11.61 -13.01 -6.38
C SER A 96 -10.80 -11.96 -7.15
N PHE A 97 -11.15 -11.68 -8.41
CA PHE A 97 -10.48 -10.68 -9.23
C PHE A 97 -10.63 -9.26 -8.67
N LEU A 98 -11.81 -8.90 -8.17
CA LEU A 98 -12.07 -7.60 -7.57
C LEU A 98 -11.18 -7.29 -6.36
N LEU A 99 -10.65 -8.32 -5.68
CA LEU A 99 -9.67 -8.13 -4.60
C LEU A 99 -8.35 -7.51 -5.08
N PHE A 100 -7.96 -7.79 -6.32
CA PHE A 100 -6.70 -7.32 -6.89
C PHE A 100 -6.82 -5.99 -7.63
N VAL A 101 -8.04 -5.55 -7.95
CA VAL A 101 -8.29 -4.31 -8.70
C VAL A 101 -7.61 -3.09 -8.09
N PRO A 102 -7.66 -2.84 -6.77
CA PRO A 102 -6.98 -1.68 -6.17
C PRO A 102 -5.47 -1.68 -6.41
N VAL A 103 -4.83 -2.85 -6.31
CA VAL A 103 -3.40 -3.00 -6.55
C VAL A 103 -3.05 -2.73 -8.01
N VAL A 104 -3.86 -3.24 -8.95
CA VAL A 104 -3.68 -2.99 -10.39
C VAL A 104 -3.83 -1.51 -10.72
N ILE A 105 -4.83 -0.83 -10.14
CA ILE A 105 -5.05 0.61 -10.33
C ILE A 105 -3.83 1.39 -9.81
N GLU A 106 -3.38 1.11 -8.60
CA GLU A 106 -2.25 1.78 -7.96
C GLU A 106 -0.99 1.71 -8.83
N PHE A 107 -0.62 0.51 -9.25
CA PHE A 107 0.56 0.34 -10.10
C PHE A 107 0.38 0.90 -11.53
N SER A 108 -0.86 0.96 -12.03
CA SER A 108 -1.13 1.60 -13.32
C SER A 108 -0.96 3.12 -13.22
N VAL A 109 -1.39 3.73 -12.13
CA VAL A 109 -1.19 5.16 -11.85
C VAL A 109 0.31 5.46 -11.70
N LEU A 110 1.06 4.64 -10.95
CA LEU A 110 2.50 4.81 -10.79
C LEU A 110 3.26 4.75 -12.12
N LYS A 111 2.84 3.88 -13.03
CA LYS A 111 3.47 3.71 -14.35
C LYS A 111 2.99 4.70 -15.40
N ASN A 112 1.95 5.46 -15.10
CA ASN A 112 1.24 6.32 -16.06
C ASN A 112 0.71 5.56 -17.31
N HIS A 113 0.58 4.23 -17.21
CA HIS A 113 -0.04 3.36 -18.21
C HIS A 113 -0.51 2.06 -17.56
N LEU A 114 -1.43 1.35 -18.23
CA LEU A 114 -2.02 0.14 -17.68
C LEU A 114 -0.96 -0.93 -17.39
N ALA A 115 -0.93 -1.43 -16.17
CA ALA A 115 0.01 -2.46 -15.73
C ALA A 115 -0.42 -3.86 -16.21
N LEU A 116 -0.32 -4.11 -17.54
CA LEU A 116 -0.80 -5.35 -18.17
C LEU A 116 -0.24 -6.62 -17.52
N LYS A 117 1.05 -6.64 -17.18
CA LYS A 117 1.68 -7.79 -16.51
C LYS A 117 1.03 -8.08 -15.15
N LEU A 118 0.68 -7.04 -14.39
CA LEU A 118 0.03 -7.19 -13.10
C LEU A 118 -1.44 -7.60 -13.27
N LEU A 119 -2.11 -7.08 -14.29
CA LEU A 119 -3.47 -7.47 -14.64
C LEU A 119 -3.53 -8.96 -15.02
N THR A 120 -2.65 -9.43 -15.89
CA THR A 120 -2.59 -10.86 -16.27
C THR A 120 -2.26 -11.75 -15.08
N LEU A 121 -1.35 -11.32 -14.20
CA LEU A 121 -1.04 -12.03 -12.96
C LEU A 121 -2.26 -12.11 -12.04
N SER A 122 -3.00 -11.00 -11.86
CA SER A 122 -4.20 -10.98 -11.01
C SER A 122 -5.29 -11.89 -11.54
N VAL A 123 -5.47 -11.96 -12.87
CA VAL A 123 -6.39 -12.92 -13.51
C VAL A 123 -5.94 -14.36 -13.23
N ALA A 124 -4.66 -14.68 -13.42
CA ALA A 124 -4.12 -16.01 -13.18
C ALA A 124 -4.29 -16.45 -11.72
N VAL A 125 -3.94 -15.57 -10.76
CA VAL A 125 -4.09 -15.84 -9.32
C VAL A 125 -5.57 -16.03 -8.96
N SER A 126 -6.47 -15.21 -9.52
CA SER A 126 -7.91 -15.35 -9.30
C SER A 126 -8.45 -16.68 -9.82
N LEU A 127 -7.99 -17.14 -10.97
CA LEU A 127 -8.35 -18.46 -11.51
C LEU A 127 -7.85 -19.60 -10.60
N ILE A 128 -6.60 -19.51 -10.14
CA ILE A 128 -6.01 -20.49 -9.21
C ILE A 128 -6.82 -20.54 -7.90
N LEU A 129 -7.16 -19.38 -7.33
CA LEU A 129 -7.96 -19.30 -6.11
C LEU A 129 -9.33 -19.95 -6.28
N VAL A 130 -10.01 -19.68 -7.39
CA VAL A 130 -11.31 -20.29 -7.67
C VAL A 130 -11.19 -21.81 -7.83
N PHE A 131 -10.15 -22.26 -8.51
CA PHE A 131 -9.88 -23.69 -8.65
C PHE A 131 -9.62 -24.35 -7.30
N LEU A 132 -8.79 -23.73 -6.45
CA LEU A 132 -8.51 -24.19 -5.09
C LEU A 132 -9.77 -24.23 -4.22
N ILE A 133 -10.60 -23.18 -4.26
CA ILE A 133 -11.87 -23.15 -3.52
C ILE A 133 -12.79 -24.29 -3.97
N ARG A 134 -12.84 -24.59 -5.26
CA ARG A 134 -13.68 -25.66 -5.77
C ARG A 134 -13.15 -27.07 -5.47
N THR A 135 -11.84 -27.28 -5.57
CA THR A 135 -11.22 -28.59 -5.34
C THR A 135 -11.03 -28.89 -3.86
N CYS A 136 -10.60 -27.91 -3.08
CA CYS A 136 -10.37 -28.07 -1.65
C CYS A 136 -11.61 -27.78 -0.79
N GLY A 137 -12.62 -27.11 -1.35
CA GLY A 137 -13.83 -26.72 -0.63
C GLY A 137 -14.64 -27.89 -0.05
N HIS A 138 -14.43 -29.09 -0.54
CA HIS A 138 -14.96 -30.32 0.06
C HIS A 138 -14.13 -30.81 1.27
N ARG A 139 -12.85 -30.46 1.35
CA ARG A 139 -11.95 -30.92 2.43
C ARG A 139 -11.67 -29.87 3.48
N VAL A 140 -11.67 -28.60 3.09
CA VAL A 140 -11.66 -27.46 4.02
C VAL A 140 -13.12 -27.17 4.34
N SER A 141 -13.76 -28.11 5.02
CA SER A 141 -14.96 -27.79 5.78
C SER A 141 -14.60 -26.53 6.57
N ALA A 142 -15.48 -25.54 6.55
CA ALA A 142 -15.34 -24.28 7.27
C ALA A 142 -15.07 -24.44 8.79
N SER A 143 -14.95 -25.66 9.26
CA SER A 143 -14.70 -26.10 10.61
C SER A 143 -13.35 -25.61 11.16
N CYS A 144 -12.27 -25.58 10.39
CA CYS A 144 -10.95 -25.30 10.97
C CYS A 144 -10.76 -23.82 11.38
N PHE A 145 -11.36 -22.87 10.63
CA PHE A 145 -11.34 -21.43 11.00
C PHE A 145 -12.59 -21.00 11.78
N SER A 146 -13.70 -21.72 11.57
CA SER A 146 -15.00 -21.41 12.17
C SER A 146 -15.18 -21.90 13.61
N GLU A 147 -14.38 -22.86 14.06
CA GLU A 147 -14.55 -23.47 15.39
C GLU A 147 -13.80 -22.73 16.50
N SER A 148 -12.79 -21.92 16.18
CA SER A 148 -12.13 -21.11 17.21
C SER A 148 -13.07 -20.01 17.71
N ILE A 149 -13.59 -20.18 18.92
CA ILE A 149 -14.41 -19.19 19.65
C ILE A 149 -13.67 -17.83 19.70
N PHE A 150 -12.34 -17.86 19.78
CA PHE A 150 -11.48 -16.69 19.78
C PHE A 150 -11.57 -15.91 18.45
N VAL A 151 -11.47 -16.58 17.30
CA VAL A 151 -11.56 -15.94 15.98
C VAL A 151 -12.94 -15.34 15.76
N LYS A 152 -14.02 -16.04 16.11
CA LYS A 152 -15.39 -15.50 16.00
C LYS A 152 -15.61 -14.26 16.86
N LYS A 153 -15.00 -14.22 18.05
CA LYS A 153 -15.13 -13.10 18.98
C LYS A 153 -14.35 -11.86 18.53
N HIS A 154 -13.18 -12.05 17.90
CA HIS A 154 -12.23 -10.98 17.57
C HIS A 154 -12.06 -10.76 16.08
N ILE A 155 -12.95 -11.29 15.23
CA ILE A 155 -12.79 -11.23 13.76
C ILE A 155 -12.68 -9.80 13.24
N SER A 156 -13.41 -8.85 13.81
CA SER A 156 -13.34 -7.44 13.43
C SER A 156 -11.99 -6.82 13.76
N GLU A 157 -11.44 -7.15 14.91
CA GLU A 157 -10.14 -6.67 15.37
C GLU A 157 -9.01 -7.25 14.52
N ILE A 158 -9.08 -8.55 14.23
CA ILE A 158 -8.13 -9.24 13.35
C ILE A 158 -8.17 -8.63 11.93
N CYS A 159 -9.36 -8.36 11.39
CA CYS A 159 -9.51 -7.71 10.10
C CYS A 159 -8.91 -6.30 10.08
N LEU A 160 -9.12 -5.51 11.15
CA LEU A 160 -8.56 -4.16 11.25
C LEU A 160 -7.03 -4.18 11.32
N VAL A 161 -6.44 -5.09 12.10
CA VAL A 161 -4.98 -5.27 12.16
C VAL A 161 -4.44 -5.73 10.80
N GLY A 162 -5.08 -6.71 10.17
CA GLY A 162 -4.72 -7.19 8.83
C GLY A 162 -4.76 -6.07 7.78
N PHE A 163 -5.71 -5.16 7.92
CA PHE A 163 -5.87 -4.01 7.05
C PHE A 163 -4.71 -3.00 7.21
N VAL A 164 -4.29 -2.71 8.44
CA VAL A 164 -3.12 -1.85 8.71
C VAL A 164 -1.85 -2.47 8.09
N ILE A 165 -1.63 -3.77 8.33
CA ILE A 165 -0.46 -4.48 7.77
C ILE A 165 -0.48 -4.44 6.23
N TYR A 166 -1.65 -4.64 5.61
CA TYR A 166 -1.82 -4.52 4.16
C TYR A 166 -1.37 -3.15 3.65
N PHE A 167 -1.81 -2.05 4.31
CA PHE A 167 -1.41 -0.70 3.92
C PHE A 167 0.07 -0.42 4.11
N TRP A 168 0.69 -0.94 5.16
CA TRP A 168 2.12 -0.81 5.38
C TRP A 168 2.93 -1.50 4.28
N VAL A 169 2.56 -2.74 3.93
CA VAL A 169 3.20 -3.48 2.84
C VAL A 169 2.99 -2.79 1.49
N LEU A 170 1.79 -2.27 1.24
CA LEU A 170 1.48 -1.52 0.03
C LEU A 170 2.31 -0.23 -0.04
N SER A 171 2.37 0.55 1.04
CA SER A 171 3.16 1.78 1.12
C SER A 171 4.65 1.52 0.89
N PHE A 172 5.19 0.46 1.49
CA PHE A 172 6.57 0.03 1.25
C PHE A 172 6.79 -0.31 -0.24
N SER A 173 5.89 -1.07 -0.85
CA SER A 173 5.98 -1.45 -2.25
C SER A 173 5.93 -0.22 -3.17
N VAL A 174 5.03 0.72 -2.90
CA VAL A 174 4.96 1.99 -3.64
C VAL A 174 6.25 2.79 -3.48
N GLY A 175 6.78 2.90 -2.26
CA GLY A 175 8.05 3.57 -1.98
C GLY A 175 9.24 2.95 -2.72
N PHE A 176 9.26 1.63 -2.84
CA PHE A 176 10.31 0.90 -3.54
C PHE A 176 10.22 1.04 -5.07
N TYR A 177 9.01 0.99 -5.64
CA TYR A 177 8.83 1.02 -7.09
C TYR A 177 8.75 2.43 -7.67
N LYS A 178 8.22 3.41 -6.94
CA LYS A 178 8.06 4.79 -7.44
C LYS A 178 9.35 5.43 -7.94
N PRO A 179 10.50 5.31 -7.27
CA PRO A 179 11.77 5.86 -7.75
C PRO A 179 12.22 5.28 -9.10
N GLN A 180 11.84 4.04 -9.42
CA GLN A 180 12.19 3.39 -10.69
C GLN A 180 11.53 4.06 -11.91
N PHE A 181 10.40 4.75 -11.68
CA PHE A 181 9.66 5.45 -12.74
C PHE A 181 9.87 6.96 -12.71
N LYS A 182 10.65 7.46 -11.74
CA LYS A 182 10.91 8.88 -11.58
C LYS A 182 11.86 9.37 -12.70
N LYS A 183 11.34 10.24 -13.58
CA LYS A 183 12.10 10.82 -14.70
C LYS A 183 12.64 12.22 -14.41
N GLU A 184 12.13 12.88 -13.40
CA GLU A 184 12.49 14.25 -13.05
C GLU A 184 13.02 14.28 -11.62
N TYR A 185 14.20 14.85 -11.45
CA TYR A 185 14.88 14.97 -10.17
C TYR A 185 15.15 16.43 -9.86
N GLU A 186 14.92 16.80 -8.61
CA GLU A 186 15.43 18.07 -8.08
C GLU A 186 16.94 17.93 -7.88
N MET A 187 17.69 18.89 -8.38
CA MET A 187 19.11 19.04 -8.07
C MET A 187 19.33 20.26 -7.22
N MET A 188 20.20 20.13 -6.24
CA MET A 188 20.58 21.20 -5.33
C MET A 188 22.08 21.42 -5.38
N ASN A 189 22.49 22.69 -5.40
CA ASN A 189 23.89 23.06 -5.23
C ASN A 189 24.22 23.13 -3.74
N TYR A 190 25.20 22.33 -3.31
CA TYR A 190 25.68 22.30 -1.94
C TYR A 190 27.20 22.20 -1.90
N ASN A 191 27.89 23.10 -1.22
CA ASN A 191 29.35 23.18 -1.13
C ASN A 191 30.03 23.08 -2.52
N ASP A 192 29.61 23.94 -3.45
CA ASP A 192 30.09 24.00 -4.84
C ASP A 192 29.93 22.71 -5.67
N GLY A 193 28.98 21.87 -5.26
CA GLY A 193 28.65 20.62 -5.96
C GLY A 193 27.16 20.44 -6.20
N TRP A 194 26.79 19.93 -7.38
CA TRP A 194 25.41 19.59 -7.68
C TRP A 194 25.10 18.18 -7.23
N TYR A 195 23.97 18.04 -6.49
CA TYR A 195 23.48 16.78 -5.95
C TYR A 195 22.02 16.57 -6.31
N TYR A 196 21.66 15.34 -6.61
CA TYR A 196 20.27 14.92 -6.78
C TYR A 196 19.60 14.79 -5.41
N VAL A 197 18.40 15.35 -5.26
CA VAL A 197 17.56 15.15 -4.09
C VAL A 197 16.81 13.83 -4.27
N LEU A 198 17.27 12.79 -3.58
CA LEU A 198 16.68 11.45 -3.65
C LEU A 198 15.41 11.35 -2.82
N ALA A 199 15.43 11.90 -1.62
CA ALA A 199 14.29 11.94 -0.71
C ALA A 199 14.31 13.24 0.11
N ARG A 200 13.12 13.73 0.43
CA ARG A 200 12.88 14.84 1.33
C ARG A 200 11.97 14.36 2.45
N TYR A 201 12.45 14.48 3.66
CA TYR A 201 11.70 14.24 4.89
C TYR A 201 11.56 15.58 5.64
N ASP A 202 10.67 15.64 6.62
CA ASP A 202 10.36 16.87 7.37
C ASP A 202 11.62 17.67 7.78
N THR A 203 12.55 17.00 8.43
CA THR A 203 13.76 17.61 8.98
C THR A 203 15.03 17.30 8.19
N THR A 204 14.96 16.43 7.17
CA THR A 204 16.16 15.94 6.50
C THR A 204 15.99 15.82 4.99
N LEU A 205 17.08 16.13 4.27
CA LEU A 205 17.23 15.89 2.85
C LEU A 205 18.30 14.84 2.62
N VAL A 206 18.00 13.89 1.76
CA VAL A 206 18.95 12.86 1.32
C VAL A 206 19.43 13.21 -0.08
N LEU A 207 20.70 13.51 -0.18
CA LEU A 207 21.34 13.93 -1.41
C LEU A 207 22.31 12.86 -1.91
N SER A 208 22.48 12.76 -3.22
CA SER A 208 23.51 11.93 -3.82
C SER A 208 24.00 12.52 -5.16
N LYS A 209 25.22 12.20 -5.55
CA LYS A 209 25.74 12.52 -6.88
C LYS A 209 25.17 11.63 -7.99
N SER A 210 24.51 10.55 -7.62
CA SER A 210 23.87 9.62 -8.56
C SER A 210 22.44 9.29 -8.10
N PHE A 211 21.52 9.22 -9.05
CA PHE A 211 20.12 8.83 -8.83
C PHE A 211 19.88 7.31 -9.01
N LYS A 212 20.93 6.53 -9.34
CA LYS A 212 20.81 5.09 -9.52
C LYS A 212 20.65 4.35 -8.20
N SER A 213 20.01 3.20 -8.25
CA SER A 213 19.87 2.30 -7.10
C SER A 213 21.25 1.82 -6.59
N GLY A 214 21.35 1.61 -5.27
CA GLY A 214 22.55 1.00 -4.65
C GLY A 214 23.80 1.87 -4.62
N ASN A 215 23.66 3.18 -4.78
CA ASN A 215 24.80 4.10 -4.73
C ASN A 215 25.18 4.38 -3.24
N GLY A 216 26.11 3.65 -2.67
CA GLY A 216 26.49 3.69 -1.25
C GLY A 216 27.04 5.02 -0.71
N ARG A 217 26.92 6.14 -1.44
CA ARG A 217 27.39 7.47 -1.03
C ARG A 217 26.25 8.45 -0.97
N PHE A 218 25.87 8.83 0.26
CA PHE A 218 24.78 9.75 0.53
C PHE A 218 25.25 10.88 1.43
N LEU A 219 24.70 12.05 1.22
CA LEU A 219 24.83 13.19 2.10
C LEU A 219 23.47 13.46 2.73
N VAL A 220 23.40 13.46 4.05
CA VAL A 220 22.18 13.74 4.81
C VAL A 220 22.33 15.13 5.43
N ILE A 221 21.44 16.04 5.06
CA ILE A 221 21.47 17.44 5.52
C ILE A 221 20.16 17.71 6.27
N ARG A 222 20.24 18.46 7.37
CA ARG A 222 19.04 18.94 8.06
C ARG A 222 18.44 20.12 7.29
N SER A 223 17.14 20.12 7.08
CA SER A 223 16.43 21.18 6.35
C SER A 223 16.55 22.56 7.03
N GLU A 224 16.71 22.59 8.35
CA GLU A 224 16.94 23.83 9.12
C GLU A 224 18.25 24.55 8.76
N GLN A 225 19.21 23.83 8.22
CA GLN A 225 20.52 24.40 7.79
C GLN A 225 20.45 24.99 6.39
N LEU A 226 19.32 24.85 5.72
CA LEU A 226 19.11 25.27 4.34
C LEU A 226 18.50 26.68 4.31
N LYS A 227 19.34 27.70 4.33
CA LYS A 227 18.96 29.06 3.95
C LYS A 227 19.40 29.31 2.51
N ASP A 228 18.46 29.70 1.64
CA ASP A 228 18.71 30.19 0.28
C ASP A 228 19.45 29.23 -0.67
N TYR A 229 18.83 28.06 -0.98
CA TYR A 229 19.38 27.15 -1.97
C TYR A 229 18.60 27.19 -3.30
N GLU A 230 19.32 27.16 -4.41
CA GLU A 230 18.75 27.00 -5.72
C GLU A 230 18.46 25.54 -6.01
N PHE A 231 17.22 25.28 -6.42
CA PHE A 231 16.81 23.97 -6.91
C PHE A 231 16.62 24.03 -8.44
N ASN A 232 17.25 23.12 -9.15
CA ASN A 232 17.07 22.94 -10.58
C ASN A 232 16.37 21.60 -10.83
N MET A 233 15.35 21.60 -11.68
CA MET A 233 14.69 20.38 -12.11
C MET A 233 15.42 19.81 -13.34
N VAL A 234 15.90 18.59 -13.23
CA VAL A 234 16.61 17.91 -14.32
C VAL A 234 15.82 16.68 -14.74
N ARG A 235 15.55 16.58 -16.04
CA ARG A 235 14.92 15.41 -16.63
C ARG A 235 15.99 14.40 -17.02
N VAL A 236 15.86 13.19 -16.52
CA VAL A 236 16.81 12.10 -16.74
C VAL A 236 16.19 11.07 -17.69
N ASN A 237 16.93 10.67 -18.70
CA ASN A 237 16.56 9.53 -19.53
C ASN A 237 17.04 8.25 -18.82
N LEU A 238 16.08 7.43 -18.38
CA LEU A 238 16.31 6.12 -17.76
C LEU A 238 16.53 5.05 -18.84
#